data_86066aad4eda3edb245917b1482ca4f3
#
_entry.id   86066aad4eda3edb245917b1482ca4f3
#
_cell.length_a   1.000
_cell.length_b   1.000
_cell.length_c   1.000
_cell.angle_alpha   90.00
_cell.angle_beta   90.00
_cell.angle_gamma   90.00
#
_symmetry.space_group_name_H-M   'P 1'
#
loop_
_entity.id
_entity.type
_entity.pdbx_description
1 polymer ?
#
loop_
_entity_poly.entity_id
_entity_poly.type
_entity_poly.pdbx_seq_one_letter_code
_entity_poly.pdbx_strand_id
1 'polypeptide(L)' 'MSSSRYWELTIVVPPDASEGLTNFVWELGALGVIEEEAPGRAPRLRAFFPMMMFA' A
#
# COMPACT_ATOMS: atom_id res chain seq x y z
N MET A 1 13.83 -19.78 -0.30
CA MET A 1 13.60 -19.24 -0.63
C MET A 1 12.55 -18.57 -0.81
N SER A 2 12.35 -17.76 -0.61
CA SER A 2 11.29 -17.13 -0.71
C SER A 2 11.11 -16.54 -1.87
N SER A 3 10.21 -16.54 -2.44
CA SER A 3 10.07 -15.97 -3.54
C SER A 3 9.04 -15.03 -3.48
N SER A 4 9.27 -13.84 -3.26
CA SER A 4 8.29 -12.83 -3.28
C SER A 4 7.71 -12.75 -4.63
N ARG A 5 6.45 -12.85 -4.70
CA ARG A 5 5.73 -12.77 -5.96
C ARG A 5 4.86 -11.54 -6.00
N TYR A 6 5.24 -10.48 -5.31
CA TYR A 6 4.46 -9.26 -5.28
C TYR A 6 5.36 -8.06 -5.10
N TRP A 7 4.84 -6.91 -5.47
CA TRP A 7 5.48 -5.64 -5.24
C TRP A 7 4.90 -5.03 -3.99
N GLU A 8 5.74 -4.35 -3.24
CA GLU A 8 5.26 -3.61 -2.08
C GLU A 8 5.45 -2.13 -2.36
N LEU A 9 4.39 -1.37 -2.24
CA LEU A 9 4.43 0.07 -2.40
C LEU A 9 4.15 0.71 -1.06
N THR A 10 5.04 1.56 -0.60
CA THR A 10 4.86 2.27 0.68
C THR A 10 4.66 3.74 0.39
N ILE A 11 3.59 4.32 0.91
CA ILE A 11 3.26 5.71 0.69
C ILE A 11 3.09 6.39 2.02
N VAL A 12 3.74 7.54 2.21
CA VAL A 12 3.47 8.39 3.35
C VAL A 12 2.26 9.23 3.01
N VAL A 13 1.22 9.15 3.83
CA VAL A 13 -0.09 9.68 3.47
C VAL A 13 -0.50 10.80 4.41
N PRO A 14 -0.97 11.93 3.89
CA PRO A 14 -1.59 12.93 4.74
C PRO A 14 -2.85 12.34 5.38
N PRO A 15 -3.16 12.73 6.62
CA PRO A 15 -4.28 12.11 7.33
C PRO A 15 -5.60 12.20 6.60
N ASP A 16 -5.84 13.29 5.87
CA ASP A 16 -7.11 13.47 5.21
C ASP A 16 -7.17 12.81 3.85
N ALA A 17 -6.09 12.19 3.39
CA ALA A 17 -6.08 11.52 2.11
C ALA A 17 -6.04 10.01 2.23
N SER A 18 -5.99 9.48 3.45
CA SER A 18 -5.76 8.06 3.67
C SER A 18 -6.85 7.20 3.04
N GLU A 19 -8.10 7.58 3.25
CA GLU A 19 -9.21 6.78 2.78
C GLU A 19 -9.25 6.72 1.26
N GLY A 20 -9.04 7.86 0.63
CA GLY A 20 -9.05 7.91 -0.83
C GLY A 20 -7.91 7.11 -1.44
N LEU A 21 -6.73 7.18 -0.83
CA LEU A 21 -5.60 6.41 -1.32
C LEU A 21 -5.79 4.92 -1.13
N THR A 22 -6.39 4.51 -0.01
CA THR A 22 -6.69 3.11 0.22
C THR A 22 -7.61 2.58 -0.87
N ASN A 23 -8.67 3.32 -1.17
CA ASN A 23 -9.57 2.91 -2.23
C ASN A 23 -8.87 2.88 -3.59
N PHE A 24 -8.01 3.84 -3.83
CA PHE A 24 -7.30 3.91 -5.10
C PHE A 24 -6.42 2.69 -5.32
N VAL A 25 -5.65 2.28 -4.31
CA VAL A 25 -4.77 1.13 -4.47
C VAL A 25 -5.56 -0.16 -4.61
N TRP A 26 -6.72 -0.27 -3.96
CA TRP A 26 -7.57 -1.43 -4.16
C TRP A 26 -8.07 -1.49 -5.60
N GLU A 27 -8.44 -0.34 -6.16
CA GLU A 27 -8.90 -0.30 -7.54
C GLU A 27 -7.79 -0.63 -8.52
N LEU A 28 -6.56 -0.36 -8.15
CA LEU A 28 -5.43 -0.75 -8.98
C LEU A 28 -5.16 -2.25 -8.95
N GLY A 29 -5.79 -2.97 -8.06
CA GLY A 29 -5.62 -4.41 -7.99
C GLY A 29 -4.74 -4.89 -6.88
N ALA A 30 -4.66 -4.14 -5.78
CA ALA A 30 -3.84 -4.56 -4.65
C ALA A 30 -4.31 -5.89 -4.09
N LEU A 31 -3.36 -6.73 -3.71
CA LEU A 31 -3.67 -7.99 -3.05
C LEU A 31 -3.94 -7.78 -1.57
N GLY A 32 -3.36 -6.78 -0.98
CA GLY A 32 -3.58 -6.44 0.41
C GLY A 32 -3.09 -5.05 0.69
N VAL A 33 -3.61 -4.43 1.74
CA VAL A 33 -3.25 -3.08 2.12
C VAL A 33 -3.12 -3.05 3.64
N ILE A 34 -2.03 -2.46 4.12
CA ILE A 34 -1.80 -2.29 5.55
C ILE A 34 -1.65 -0.81 5.83
N GLU A 35 -2.36 -0.32 6.81
CA GLU A 35 -2.21 1.05 7.27
C GLU A 35 -1.40 1.05 8.54
N GLU A 36 -0.33 1.84 8.58
CA GLU A 36 0.51 1.94 9.75
C GLU A 36 0.44 3.34 10.30
N GLU A 37 0.22 3.45 11.59
CA GLU A 37 0.21 4.73 12.27
C GLU A 37 1.14 4.66 13.46
N ALA A 38 1.89 5.70 13.68
CA ALA A 38 2.76 5.79 14.82
C ALA A 38 2.69 7.20 15.37
N PRO A 39 2.78 7.35 16.69
CA PRO A 39 2.72 8.69 17.28
C PRO A 39 3.84 9.55 16.73
N GLY A 40 3.52 10.79 16.41
CA GLY A 40 4.50 11.73 15.94
C GLY A 40 4.96 11.53 14.51
N ARG A 41 4.31 10.65 13.74
CA ARG A 41 4.66 10.43 12.36
C ARG A 41 3.45 10.48 11.48
N ALA A 42 3.67 10.78 10.22
CA ALA A 42 2.60 10.69 9.25
C ALA A 42 2.23 9.22 9.03
N PRO A 43 0.96 8.93 8.80
CA PRO A 43 0.55 7.55 8.52
C PRO A 43 1.19 7.05 7.24
N ARG A 44 1.38 5.74 7.17
CA ARG A 44 1.90 5.11 5.97
C ARG A 44 0.92 4.09 5.48
N LEU A 45 0.86 3.94 4.16
CA LEU A 45 0.04 2.94 3.54
C LEU A 45 0.97 2.00 2.81
N ARG A 46 0.85 0.71 3.08
CA ARG A 46 1.63 -0.31 2.38
C ARG A 46 0.68 -1.15 1.56
N ALA A 47 0.90 -1.19 0.27
CA ALA A 47 0.04 -1.94 -0.63
C ALA A 47 0.87 -2.99 -1.36
N PHE A 48 0.28 -4.14 -1.60
CA PHE A 48 0.96 -5.27 -2.23
C PHE A 48 0.25 -5.61 -3.53
N PHE A 49 1.02 -5.75 -4.60
CA PHE A 49 0.47 -6.01 -5.93
C PHE A 49 1.11 -7.25 -6.53
N PRO A 50 0.40 -7.98 -7.38
CA PRO A 50 1.02 -9.14 -8.03
C PRO A 50 2.18 -8.71 -8.90
N MET A 51 3.24 -9.49 -8.88
CA MET A 51 4.45 -9.14 -9.61
C MET A 51 4.17 -8.97 -11.10
N MET A 52 3.33 -9.78 -11.68
CA MET A 52 3.08 -9.74 -13.11
C MET A 52 2.29 -8.52 -13.53
N MET A 53 1.75 -7.76 -12.57
CA MET A 53 0.96 -6.59 -12.91
C MET A 53 1.77 -5.50 -13.56
N PHE A 54 3.06 -5.44 -13.24
CA PHE A 54 3.93 -4.42 -13.75
C PHE A 54 5.00 -4.97 -14.69
N ALA A 55 4.80 -6.14 -15.17
CA ALA A 55 5.80 -6.76 -16.05
C ALA A 55 5.73 -6.22 -17.47
#